data_c167123af1263832c263b5194fe06ced
#
_entry.id   c167123af1263832c263b5194fe06ced
#
_cell.length_a   1.000
_cell.length_b   1.000
_cell.length_c   1.000
_cell.angle_alpha   90.00
_cell.angle_beta   90.00
_cell.angle_gamma   90.00
#
_symmetry.space_group_name_H-M   'P 1'
#
loop_
_entity.id
_entity.type
_entity.pdbx_description
1 polymer ?
#
loop_
_entity_poly.entity_id
_entity_poly.type
_entity_poly.pdbx_seq_one_letter_code
_entity_poly.pdbx_strand_id
1 'polypeptide(L)'
;MSSSRGLIIAILVCSLVLATGCTGPAGTAAPAPSTPEHITLESLVLTPSEIPQNFTLRESRVKNSTEVSKLARDLGWQQGYVVRFTRPPEGISGRIEILQTVTRYPAKNIPAIAALAEKQERSDNTMVFTNLSSPALGSYSQAFSGTAHNLIIPEPDNGNLPGSGSVEGTVQQDFVEIIFSKGDILEVLRMTGQGADYATLASLAQKAYAKIP
;
A
#
# COMPACT_ATOMS: atom_id res chain seq x y z
N MET A 1 7.72 -54.50 15.56
CA MET A 1 6.67 -55.53 15.49
C MET A 1 5.39 -54.85 15.16
N SER A 2 4.74 -55.30 14.14
CA SER A 2 3.38 -55.19 13.60
C SER A 2 3.15 -53.97 12.70
N SER A 3 3.29 -53.95 11.37
CA SER A 3 2.69 -54.69 10.26
C SER A 3 1.17 -54.64 10.17
N SER A 4 0.65 -53.79 9.25
CA SER A 4 -0.63 -54.03 8.54
C SER A 4 -0.69 -52.99 7.38
N ARG A 5 -0.46 -53.23 6.14
CA ARG A 5 -1.05 -54.00 5.05
C ARG A 5 -2.52 -53.73 4.77
N GLY A 6 -2.74 -53.17 3.55
CA GLY A 6 -3.85 -53.47 2.66
C GLY A 6 -4.91 -52.35 2.62
N LEU A 7 -5.22 -51.74 1.50
CA LEU A 7 -6.06 -52.37 0.47
C LEU A 7 -6.17 -51.40 -0.75
N ILE A 8 -5.73 -51.91 -1.90
CA ILE A 8 -5.97 -51.33 -3.23
C ILE A 8 -7.39 -51.76 -3.65
N ILE A 9 -8.23 -50.81 -4.02
CA ILE A 9 -9.45 -51.08 -4.79
C ILE A 9 -9.44 -50.20 -6.03
N ALA A 10 -9.04 -50.81 -7.15
CA ALA A 10 -9.27 -50.33 -8.49
C ALA A 10 -10.75 -50.65 -8.86
N ILE A 11 -11.51 -49.63 -9.21
CA ILE A 11 -12.80 -49.87 -9.91
C ILE A 11 -12.72 -49.13 -11.24
N LEU A 12 -12.45 -49.97 -12.27
CA LEU A 12 -12.56 -49.66 -13.70
C LEU A 12 -14.04 -49.83 -14.07
N VAL A 13 -14.77 -48.77 -14.41
CA VAL A 13 -16.07 -48.84 -15.05
C VAL A 13 -15.99 -48.20 -16.41
N CYS A 14 -15.84 -49.03 -17.41
CA CYS A 14 -16.09 -48.73 -18.81
C CYS A 14 -17.61 -48.58 -19.00
N SER A 15 -18.10 -47.45 -19.47
CA SER A 15 -19.42 -47.32 -20.04
C SER A 15 -19.35 -46.61 -21.38
N LEU A 16 -19.48 -47.46 -22.38
CA LEU A 16 -19.71 -47.14 -23.79
C LEU A 16 -21.15 -46.59 -23.91
N VAL A 17 -21.34 -45.33 -24.34
CA VAL A 17 -22.68 -44.84 -24.72
C VAL A 17 -22.60 -44.31 -26.17
N LEU A 18 -23.44 -44.93 -26.95
CA LEU A 18 -23.66 -44.76 -28.37
C LEU A 18 -24.10 -43.30 -28.74
N ALA A 19 -23.53 -42.87 -29.87
CA ALA A 19 -23.93 -41.64 -30.56
C ALA A 19 -25.37 -41.76 -31.09
N THR A 20 -26.26 -40.89 -30.66
CA THR A 20 -27.45 -40.54 -31.40
C THR A 20 -27.40 -39.02 -31.72
N GLY A 21 -27.28 -38.76 -33.02
CA GLY A 21 -27.30 -37.39 -33.55
C GLY A 21 -28.67 -36.77 -33.33
N CYS A 22 -28.67 -35.55 -32.77
CA CYS A 22 -29.75 -34.60 -32.86
C CYS A 22 -29.18 -33.31 -33.44
N THR A 23 -29.58 -32.98 -34.65
CA THR A 23 -29.49 -31.64 -35.26
C THR A 23 -30.41 -30.70 -34.46
N GLY A 24 -29.81 -30.02 -33.47
CA GLY A 24 -30.49 -28.95 -32.74
C GLY A 24 -30.14 -27.58 -33.36
N PRO A 25 -31.02 -26.57 -33.25
CA PRO A 25 -30.80 -25.24 -33.83
C PRO A 25 -29.56 -24.55 -33.21
N ALA A 26 -28.96 -23.68 -34.03
CA ALA A 26 -27.75 -22.92 -33.72
C ALA A 26 -27.73 -22.40 -32.28
N GLY A 27 -26.95 -23.08 -31.44
CA GLY A 27 -26.73 -22.66 -30.06
C GLY A 27 -26.01 -21.33 -30.04
N THR A 28 -26.61 -20.36 -29.38
CA THR A 28 -25.96 -19.11 -29.00
C THR A 28 -24.62 -19.43 -28.37
N ALA A 29 -23.53 -19.04 -29.01
CA ALA A 29 -22.19 -19.23 -28.49
C ALA A 29 -22.13 -18.69 -27.07
N ALA A 30 -21.78 -19.55 -26.11
CA ALA A 30 -21.53 -19.10 -24.74
C ALA A 30 -20.46 -17.99 -24.82
N PRO A 31 -20.63 -16.89 -24.06
CA PRO A 31 -19.63 -15.84 -24.03
C PRO A 31 -18.29 -16.47 -23.64
N ALA A 32 -17.27 -16.19 -24.44
CA ALA A 32 -15.92 -16.63 -24.16
C ALA A 32 -15.55 -16.20 -22.72
N PRO A 33 -14.87 -17.07 -21.94
CA PRO A 33 -14.43 -16.68 -20.60
C PRO A 33 -13.62 -15.39 -20.73
N SER A 34 -14.08 -14.32 -20.11
CA SER A 34 -13.38 -13.06 -20.06
C SER A 34 -12.00 -13.31 -19.47
N THR A 35 -10.96 -13.02 -20.23
CA THR A 35 -9.58 -13.01 -19.73
C THR A 35 -9.56 -12.17 -18.44
N PRO A 36 -8.99 -12.67 -17.33
CA PRO A 36 -8.95 -11.88 -16.10
C PRO A 36 -8.30 -10.53 -16.41
N GLU A 37 -9.05 -9.47 -16.21
CA GLU A 37 -8.61 -8.11 -16.46
C GLU A 37 -7.35 -7.87 -15.61
N HIS A 38 -6.23 -7.62 -16.25
CA HIS A 38 -4.95 -7.43 -15.56
C HIS A 38 -4.97 -6.07 -14.88
N ILE A 39 -5.40 -6.05 -13.61
CA ILE A 39 -5.48 -4.83 -12.80
C ILE A 39 -4.09 -4.23 -12.65
N THR A 40 -3.91 -3.02 -13.14
CA THR A 40 -2.68 -2.26 -12.98
C THR A 40 -2.65 -1.60 -11.60
N LEU A 41 -1.47 -1.46 -10.98
CA LEU A 41 -1.36 -0.76 -9.69
C LEU A 41 -1.77 0.72 -9.80
N GLU A 42 -1.66 1.31 -10.98
CA GLU A 42 -2.11 2.67 -11.25
C GLU A 42 -3.62 2.84 -11.04
N SER A 43 -4.43 1.83 -11.37
CA SER A 43 -5.88 1.89 -11.17
C SER A 43 -6.30 1.80 -9.69
N LEU A 44 -5.40 1.39 -8.82
CA LEU A 44 -5.64 1.23 -7.37
C LEU A 44 -5.35 2.50 -6.57
N VAL A 45 -4.55 3.44 -7.13
CA VAL A 45 -4.22 4.66 -6.38
C VAL A 45 -5.38 5.66 -6.34
N LEU A 46 -5.37 6.49 -5.31
CA LEU A 46 -6.31 7.59 -5.15
C LEU A 46 -6.14 8.62 -6.26
N THR A 47 -7.23 9.12 -6.76
CA THR A 47 -7.29 10.17 -7.79
C THR A 47 -7.46 11.54 -7.14
N PRO A 48 -7.14 12.65 -7.85
CA PRO A 48 -7.35 13.99 -7.31
C PRO A 48 -8.78 14.29 -6.82
N SER A 49 -9.79 13.64 -7.44
CA SER A 49 -11.21 13.81 -7.05
C SER A 49 -11.56 13.11 -5.74
N GLU A 50 -10.74 12.16 -5.27
CA GLU A 50 -10.96 11.41 -4.01
C GLU A 50 -10.24 12.03 -2.82
N ILE A 51 -9.27 12.92 -3.09
CA ILE A 51 -8.48 13.65 -2.10
C ILE A 51 -9.23 14.92 -1.66
N PRO A 52 -9.08 15.37 -0.40
CA PRO A 52 -9.66 16.65 0.04
C PRO A 52 -9.27 17.82 -0.87
N GLN A 53 -10.15 18.81 -0.97
CA GLN A 53 -9.85 20.04 -1.70
C GLN A 53 -8.56 20.68 -1.17
N ASN A 54 -7.88 21.46 -2.00
CA ASN A 54 -6.61 22.15 -1.71
C ASN A 54 -5.35 21.28 -1.76
N PHE A 55 -5.46 19.96 -2.04
CA PHE A 55 -4.31 19.16 -2.37
C PHE A 55 -4.08 19.13 -3.89
N THR A 56 -2.81 19.17 -4.28
CA THR A 56 -2.39 19.08 -5.69
C THR A 56 -1.55 17.82 -5.89
N LEU A 57 -1.85 17.06 -6.94
CA LEU A 57 -1.02 15.94 -7.36
C LEU A 57 0.39 16.43 -7.75
N ARG A 58 1.43 15.85 -7.15
CA ARG A 58 2.82 16.17 -7.39
C ARG A 58 3.59 15.04 -8.06
N GLU A 59 3.22 13.83 -7.76
CA GLU A 59 3.90 12.64 -8.25
C GLU A 59 2.86 11.54 -8.51
N SER A 60 2.98 10.84 -9.64
CA SER A 60 2.20 9.66 -9.97
C SER A 60 3.05 8.82 -10.91
N ARG A 61 3.62 7.73 -10.43
CA ARG A 61 4.56 6.92 -11.21
C ARG A 61 4.75 5.51 -10.69
N VAL A 62 5.24 4.66 -11.57
CA VAL A 62 5.77 3.35 -11.19
C VAL A 62 7.01 3.53 -10.31
N LYS A 63 7.08 2.77 -9.23
CA LYS A 63 8.25 2.71 -8.35
C LYS A 63 9.35 1.89 -9.01
N ASN A 64 10.57 2.44 -9.07
CA ASN A 64 11.71 1.72 -9.62
C ASN A 64 12.24 0.68 -8.62
N SER A 65 12.75 -0.44 -9.11
CA SER A 65 13.35 -1.49 -8.28
C SER A 65 14.58 -1.01 -7.48
N THR A 66 15.28 0.03 -7.95
CA THR A 66 16.40 0.64 -7.23
C THR A 66 15.98 1.42 -5.98
N GLU A 67 14.71 1.84 -5.91
CA GLU A 67 14.12 2.54 -4.76
C GLU A 67 13.60 1.57 -3.69
N VAL A 68 13.71 0.27 -3.95
CA VAL A 68 13.22 -0.79 -3.07
C VAL A 68 14.40 -1.40 -2.31
N SER A 69 14.27 -1.54 -0.99
CA SER A 69 15.31 -2.15 -0.18
C SER A 69 15.65 -3.57 -0.65
N LYS A 70 16.89 -4.00 -0.46
CA LYS A 70 17.29 -5.38 -0.79
C LYS A 70 16.37 -6.40 -0.12
N LEU A 71 16.04 -6.17 1.14
CA LEU A 71 15.20 -7.09 1.91
C LEU A 71 13.77 -7.19 1.34
N ALA A 72 13.16 -6.08 0.91
CA ALA A 72 11.85 -6.10 0.27
C ALA A 72 11.88 -6.86 -1.07
N ARG A 73 12.97 -6.71 -1.85
CA ARG A 73 13.18 -7.50 -3.08
C ARG A 73 13.34 -9.00 -2.78
N ASP A 74 14.13 -9.35 -1.77
CA ASP A 74 14.34 -10.75 -1.35
C ASP A 74 13.02 -11.39 -0.85
N LEU A 75 12.11 -10.58 -0.30
CA LEU A 75 10.76 -11.00 0.06
C LEU A 75 9.78 -11.02 -1.12
N GLY A 76 10.28 -10.81 -2.34
CA GLY A 76 9.54 -11.03 -3.57
C GLY A 76 8.77 -9.81 -4.07
N TRP A 77 9.28 -8.59 -3.85
CA TRP A 77 8.73 -7.41 -4.50
C TRP A 77 8.61 -7.60 -6.01
N GLN A 78 7.44 -7.32 -6.57
CA GLN A 78 7.15 -7.49 -7.99
C GLN A 78 6.97 -6.15 -8.70
N GLN A 79 6.16 -5.28 -8.14
CA GLN A 79 5.81 -4.00 -8.73
C GLN A 79 5.38 -3.02 -7.62
N GLY A 80 5.61 -1.73 -7.83
CA GLY A 80 5.13 -0.67 -6.96
C GLY A 80 4.66 0.53 -7.75
N TYR A 81 3.71 1.27 -7.21
CA TYR A 81 3.23 2.54 -7.72
C TYR A 81 3.15 3.54 -6.58
N VAL A 82 3.53 4.78 -6.85
CA VAL A 82 3.55 5.87 -5.87
C VAL A 82 2.74 7.02 -6.37
N VAL A 83 1.88 7.56 -5.51
CA VAL A 83 1.20 8.83 -5.75
C VAL A 83 1.41 9.75 -4.56
N ARG A 84 1.64 11.04 -4.84
CA ARG A 84 1.91 12.06 -3.84
C ARG A 84 1.07 13.29 -4.10
N PHE A 85 0.37 13.72 -3.07
CA PHE A 85 -0.40 14.95 -3.08
C PHE A 85 0.16 15.90 -2.03
N THR A 86 0.18 17.19 -2.34
CA THR A 86 0.63 18.20 -1.38
C THR A 86 -0.38 19.32 -1.28
N ARG A 87 -0.56 19.83 -0.07
CA ARG A 87 -1.26 21.08 0.21
C ARG A 87 -0.20 22.13 0.58
N PRO A 88 -0.24 23.33 -0.02
CA PRO A 88 0.67 24.39 0.36
C PRO A 88 0.46 24.79 1.83
N PRO A 89 1.47 25.37 2.48
CA PRO A 89 1.35 25.86 3.85
C PRO A 89 0.28 26.95 3.93
N GLU A 90 -0.51 26.92 5.01
CA GLU A 90 -1.46 27.94 5.35
C GLU A 90 -0.96 28.65 6.62
N GLY A 91 -0.63 29.94 6.51
CA GLY A 91 -0.04 30.70 7.62
C GLY A 91 1.32 30.14 8.05
N ILE A 92 1.46 29.86 9.36
CA ILE A 92 2.67 29.25 9.96
C ILE A 92 2.68 27.73 9.87
N SER A 93 1.59 27.11 9.44
CA SER A 93 1.52 25.66 9.25
C SER A 93 2.39 25.23 8.09
N GLY A 94 3.17 24.20 8.28
CA GLY A 94 4.01 23.62 7.24
C GLY A 94 3.19 22.98 6.11
N ARG A 95 3.89 22.53 5.08
CA ARG A 95 3.29 21.74 4.00
C ARG A 95 2.68 20.46 4.56
N ILE A 96 1.48 20.11 4.10
CA ILE A 96 0.90 18.78 4.34
C ILE A 96 1.05 17.94 3.09
N GLU A 97 1.48 16.71 3.28
CA GLU A 97 1.68 15.74 2.22
C GLU A 97 0.87 14.48 2.49
N ILE A 98 0.23 13.94 1.46
CA ILE A 98 -0.37 12.60 1.43
C ILE A 98 0.43 11.77 0.45
N LEU A 99 1.03 10.69 0.93
CA LEU A 99 1.76 9.71 0.14
C LEU A 99 1.00 8.39 0.17
N GLN A 100 0.70 7.84 -0.99
CA GLN A 100 0.19 6.48 -1.13
C GLN A 100 1.21 5.65 -1.91
N THR A 101 1.55 4.49 -1.38
CA THR A 101 2.37 3.49 -2.05
C THR A 101 1.56 2.20 -2.15
N VAL A 102 1.33 1.74 -3.38
CA VAL A 102 0.68 0.46 -3.69
C VAL A 102 1.74 -0.49 -4.18
N THR A 103 1.84 -1.66 -3.59
CA THR A 103 2.92 -2.61 -3.91
C THR A 103 2.37 -4.03 -4.03
N ARG A 104 2.85 -4.77 -5.03
CA ARG A 104 2.51 -6.18 -5.24
C ARG A 104 3.62 -7.08 -4.73
N TYR A 105 3.23 -8.07 -3.92
CA TYR A 105 4.07 -9.14 -3.40
C TYR A 105 3.35 -10.49 -3.53
N PRO A 106 4.06 -11.62 -3.47
CA PRO A 106 3.39 -12.91 -3.24
C PRO A 106 2.57 -12.85 -1.95
N ALA A 107 1.28 -13.20 -2.01
CA ALA A 107 0.35 -13.05 -0.88
C ALA A 107 0.88 -13.71 0.43
N LYS A 108 1.57 -14.85 0.32
CA LYS A 108 2.20 -15.54 1.46
C LYS A 108 3.27 -14.72 2.20
N ASN A 109 3.87 -13.72 1.54
CA ASN A 109 4.94 -12.90 2.10
C ASN A 109 4.42 -11.59 2.69
N ILE A 110 3.16 -11.22 2.46
CA ILE A 110 2.56 -9.98 2.96
C ILE A 110 2.73 -9.79 4.47
N PRO A 111 2.48 -10.79 5.35
CA PRO A 111 2.66 -10.60 6.80
C PRO A 111 4.11 -10.24 7.18
N ALA A 112 5.09 -10.86 6.53
CA ALA A 112 6.50 -10.58 6.78
C ALA A 112 6.91 -9.18 6.30
N ILE A 113 6.40 -8.75 5.15
CA ILE A 113 6.64 -7.41 4.60
C ILE A 113 6.00 -6.34 5.50
N ALA A 114 4.76 -6.54 5.93
CA ALA A 114 4.06 -5.60 6.80
C ALA A 114 4.78 -5.43 8.15
N ALA A 115 5.20 -6.53 8.78
CA ALA A 115 6.00 -6.49 10.01
C ALA A 115 7.36 -5.81 9.81
N LEU A 116 7.97 -5.97 8.63
CA LEU A 116 9.22 -5.29 8.28
C LEU A 116 9.01 -3.78 8.14
N ALA A 117 7.95 -3.35 7.44
CA ALA A 117 7.62 -1.94 7.26
C ALA A 117 7.43 -1.27 8.64
N GLU A 118 6.62 -1.87 9.51
CA GLU A 118 6.43 -1.38 10.88
C GLU A 118 7.75 -1.28 11.65
N LYS A 119 8.57 -2.34 11.62
CA LYS A 119 9.84 -2.36 12.32
C LYS A 119 10.80 -1.28 11.80
N GLN A 120 10.83 -1.05 10.51
CA GLN A 120 11.69 -0.05 9.89
C GLN A 120 11.30 1.36 10.33
N GLU A 121 10.01 1.68 10.32
CA GLU A 121 9.50 2.96 10.81
C GLU A 121 9.85 3.18 12.29
N ARG A 122 9.60 2.17 13.14
CA ARG A 122 9.88 2.24 14.58
C ARG A 122 11.36 2.22 14.94
N SER A 123 12.25 1.94 14.01
CA SER A 123 13.69 1.96 14.25
C SER A 123 14.31 3.36 14.24
N ASP A 124 13.54 4.37 13.84
CA ASP A 124 13.98 5.76 13.86
C ASP A 124 13.94 6.32 15.28
N ASN A 125 15.12 6.45 15.91
CA ASN A 125 15.26 6.93 17.28
C ASN A 125 14.94 8.43 17.45
N THR A 126 14.74 9.16 16.33
CA THR A 126 14.39 10.58 16.34
C THR A 126 12.88 10.80 16.44
N MET A 127 12.08 9.74 16.41
CA MET A 127 10.63 9.78 16.42
C MET A 127 10.02 9.12 17.66
N VAL A 128 8.93 9.69 18.13
CA VAL A 128 8.05 9.06 19.13
C VAL A 128 6.82 8.52 18.40
N PHE A 129 6.59 7.22 18.54
CA PHE A 129 5.47 6.52 17.88
C PHE A 129 4.35 6.21 18.85
N THR A 130 3.12 6.36 18.38
CA THR A 130 1.89 6.00 19.09
C THR A 130 1.03 5.12 18.21
N ASN A 131 0.61 3.95 18.75
CA ASN A 131 -0.35 3.10 18.06
C ASN A 131 -1.71 3.74 18.05
N LEU A 132 -2.36 3.73 16.89
CA LEU A 132 -3.73 4.16 16.70
C LEU A 132 -4.65 2.95 16.54
N SER A 133 -5.96 3.16 16.70
CA SER A 133 -6.95 2.14 16.38
C SER A 133 -6.90 1.83 14.89
N SER A 134 -6.54 0.59 14.54
CA SER A 134 -6.42 0.19 13.14
C SER A 134 -7.80 0.08 12.49
N PRO A 135 -8.00 0.63 11.29
CA PRO A 135 -9.23 0.39 10.54
C PRO A 135 -9.31 -1.08 10.13
N ALA A 136 -10.51 -1.65 10.09
CA ALA A 136 -10.70 -3.05 9.67
C ALA A 136 -10.60 -3.18 8.14
N LEU A 137 -9.39 -3.20 7.61
CA LEU A 137 -9.08 -3.26 6.18
C LEU A 137 -8.28 -4.51 5.84
N GLY A 138 -8.94 -5.46 5.16
CA GLY A 138 -8.29 -6.65 4.62
C GLY A 138 -7.74 -7.64 5.65
N SER A 139 -6.72 -8.39 5.24
CA SER A 139 -6.10 -9.46 6.05
C SER A 139 -5.04 -8.94 7.04
N TYR A 140 -4.51 -7.77 6.80
CA TYR A 140 -3.60 -7.04 7.67
C TYR A 140 -3.99 -5.57 7.64
N SER A 141 -4.07 -4.94 8.80
CA SER A 141 -4.28 -3.50 8.93
C SER A 141 -3.65 -2.99 10.21
N GLN A 142 -2.89 -1.92 10.11
CA GLN A 142 -2.25 -1.25 11.24
C GLN A 142 -2.25 0.26 11.02
N ALA A 143 -2.37 1.01 12.11
CA ALA A 143 -2.30 2.45 12.10
C ALA A 143 -1.44 2.96 13.25
N PHE A 144 -0.65 3.97 12.99
CA PHE A 144 0.15 4.65 14.00
C PHE A 144 0.39 6.11 13.62
N SER A 145 0.74 6.90 14.60
CA SER A 145 1.27 8.25 14.41
C SER A 145 2.69 8.34 14.93
N GLY A 146 3.43 9.30 14.40
CA GLY A 146 4.76 9.64 14.87
C GLY A 146 4.96 11.14 14.90
N THR A 147 5.76 11.58 15.84
CA THR A 147 6.20 12.97 15.96
C THR A 147 7.71 13.01 15.96
N ALA A 148 8.28 13.71 14.98
CA ALA A 148 9.72 13.95 14.94
C ALA A 148 10.08 15.09 15.89
N HIS A 149 11.05 14.85 16.76
CA HIS A 149 11.63 15.86 17.62
C HIS A 149 12.96 16.34 17.02
N ASN A 150 13.17 17.66 17.01
CA ASN A 150 14.47 18.29 16.68
C ASN A 150 14.99 18.06 15.25
N LEU A 151 14.17 18.26 14.23
CA LEU A 151 14.72 18.47 12.91
C LEU A 151 15.37 19.87 12.87
N ILE A 152 16.70 19.91 12.98
CA ILE A 152 17.45 21.11 12.66
C ILE A 152 17.41 21.23 11.14
N ILE A 153 16.68 22.20 10.62
CA ILE A 153 16.74 22.53 9.19
C ILE A 153 17.99 23.40 9.01
N PRO A 154 19.06 22.92 8.36
CA PRO A 154 20.16 23.79 8.01
C PRO A 154 19.61 24.87 7.09
N GLU A 155 19.81 26.15 7.44
CA GLU A 155 19.54 27.22 6.50
C GLU A 155 20.32 26.96 5.20
N PRO A 156 19.68 27.18 4.04
CA PRO A 156 20.43 27.21 2.79
C PRO A 156 21.51 28.29 2.93
N ASP A 157 22.76 27.91 2.71
CA ASP A 157 23.96 28.78 2.78
C ASP A 157 23.79 29.89 1.73
N ASN A 158 23.05 30.92 2.05
CA ASN A 158 22.95 32.15 1.26
C ASN A 158 24.15 33.01 1.60
N GLY A 159 25.32 32.57 1.14
CA GLY A 159 26.57 33.26 1.32
C GLY A 159 26.43 34.79 1.32
N ASN A 160 26.85 35.43 2.41
CA ASN A 160 27.01 36.84 2.65
C ASN A 160 25.81 37.65 3.19
N LEU A 161 25.45 37.40 4.44
CA LEU A 161 25.04 38.52 5.31
C LEU A 161 25.63 38.32 6.71
N PRO A 162 26.54 39.20 7.15
CA PRO A 162 27.03 39.16 8.52
C PRO A 162 25.90 39.58 9.47
N GLY A 163 25.40 38.62 10.23
CA GLY A 163 24.37 38.88 11.23
C GLY A 163 23.13 37.97 11.19
N SER A 164 23.02 37.03 10.27
CA SER A 164 21.97 36.02 10.31
C SER A 164 22.30 35.00 11.38
N GLY A 165 21.80 35.23 12.58
CA GLY A 165 21.79 34.20 13.62
C GLY A 165 21.02 33.00 13.09
N SER A 166 21.61 31.81 13.21
CA SER A 166 20.90 30.55 12.98
C SER A 166 19.61 30.56 13.81
N VAL A 167 18.46 30.66 13.16
CA VAL A 167 17.20 30.39 13.83
C VAL A 167 17.15 28.88 13.98
N GLU A 168 17.56 28.37 15.13
CA GLU A 168 17.27 27.02 15.55
C GLU A 168 15.76 26.88 15.71
N GLY A 169 15.07 26.71 14.59
CA GLY A 169 13.66 26.39 14.56
C GLY A 169 13.49 24.90 14.69
N THR A 170 13.04 24.43 15.83
CA THR A 170 12.59 23.03 15.98
C THR A 170 11.31 22.87 15.18
N VAL A 171 11.38 22.30 14.00
CA VAL A 171 10.17 21.98 13.24
C VAL A 171 9.69 20.63 13.70
N GLN A 172 8.58 20.63 14.45
CA GLN A 172 7.87 19.41 14.76
C GLN A 172 7.19 18.91 13.50
N GLN A 173 7.58 17.72 13.04
CA GLN A 173 6.93 17.06 11.92
C GLN A 173 6.10 15.89 12.41
N ASP A 174 4.79 16.06 12.39
CA ASP A 174 3.86 14.99 12.72
C ASP A 174 3.54 14.18 11.47
N PHE A 175 3.27 12.90 11.67
CA PHE A 175 2.70 12.06 10.61
C PHE A 175 1.69 11.06 11.18
N VAL A 176 0.81 10.62 10.33
CA VAL A 176 -0.09 9.49 10.53
C VAL A 176 0.11 8.51 9.39
N GLU A 177 0.17 7.23 9.69
CA GLU A 177 0.33 6.18 8.69
C GLU A 177 -0.66 5.05 8.91
N ILE A 178 -1.19 4.52 7.81
CA ILE A 178 -2.03 3.33 7.77
C ILE A 178 -1.42 2.36 6.76
N ILE A 179 -1.15 1.15 7.21
CA ILE A 179 -0.68 0.03 6.39
C ILE A 179 -1.79 -1.01 6.34
N PHE A 180 -2.18 -1.47 5.16
CA PHE A 180 -3.16 -2.53 5.01
C PHE A 180 -2.89 -3.40 3.78
N SER A 181 -3.52 -4.58 3.74
CA SER A 181 -3.35 -5.51 2.63
C SER A 181 -4.63 -6.23 2.25
N LYS A 182 -4.74 -6.55 0.94
CA LYS A 182 -5.78 -7.43 0.39
C LYS A 182 -5.16 -8.29 -0.73
N GLY A 183 -5.25 -9.62 -0.57
CA GLY A 183 -4.65 -10.54 -1.53
C GLY A 183 -3.13 -10.40 -1.63
N ASP A 184 -2.64 -10.05 -2.82
CA ASP A 184 -1.23 -9.83 -3.14
C ASP A 184 -0.82 -8.33 -3.10
N ILE A 185 -1.73 -7.46 -2.70
CA ILE A 185 -1.51 -6.01 -2.63
C ILE A 185 -1.26 -5.59 -1.18
N LEU A 186 -0.20 -4.84 -0.98
CA LEU A 186 0.11 -4.09 0.24
C LEU A 186 0.05 -2.60 -0.08
N GLU A 187 -0.70 -1.87 0.73
CA GLU A 187 -0.77 -0.41 0.64
C GLU A 187 -0.26 0.26 1.91
N VAL A 188 0.43 1.37 1.71
CA VAL A 188 0.85 2.29 2.76
C VAL A 188 0.33 3.67 2.41
N LEU A 189 -0.49 4.22 3.28
CA LEU A 189 -0.91 5.62 3.21
C LEU A 189 -0.30 6.40 4.38
N ARG A 190 0.36 7.50 4.07
CA ARG A 190 0.95 8.41 5.07
C ARG A 190 0.47 9.84 4.82
N MET A 191 0.11 10.52 5.87
CA MET A 191 -0.10 11.97 5.87
C MET A 191 0.94 12.60 6.79
N THR A 192 1.69 13.57 6.28
CA THR A 192 2.80 14.21 7.01
C THR A 192 2.59 15.72 7.07
N GLY A 193 2.95 16.35 8.17
CA GLY A 193 2.91 17.79 8.40
C GLY A 193 2.00 18.20 9.55
N GLN A 194 2.12 19.45 10.00
CA GLN A 194 1.24 20.00 11.03
C GLN A 194 -0.22 19.93 10.59
N GLY A 195 -1.04 19.21 11.34
CA GLY A 195 -2.43 18.93 10.98
C GLY A 195 -2.61 17.63 10.20
N ALA A 196 -1.62 16.71 10.23
CA ALA A 196 -1.85 15.34 9.83
C ALA A 196 -2.95 14.74 10.70
N ASP A 197 -4.06 14.31 10.05
CA ASP A 197 -5.27 13.88 10.71
C ASP A 197 -5.62 12.42 10.40
N TYR A 198 -5.78 11.64 11.47
CA TYR A 198 -6.10 10.22 11.36
C TYR A 198 -7.47 9.97 10.71
N ALA A 199 -8.49 10.75 11.03
CA ALA A 199 -9.83 10.51 10.52
C ALA A 199 -9.88 10.70 9.00
N THR A 200 -9.22 11.74 8.51
CA THR A 200 -9.06 11.98 7.06
C THR A 200 -8.30 10.83 6.41
N LEU A 201 -7.15 10.41 6.98
CA LEU A 201 -6.36 9.33 6.39
C LEU A 201 -7.10 7.99 6.41
N ALA A 202 -7.84 7.68 7.47
CA ALA A 202 -8.66 6.47 7.56
C ALA A 202 -9.78 6.44 6.50
N SER A 203 -10.41 7.59 6.24
CA SER A 203 -11.39 7.71 5.14
C SER A 203 -10.75 7.46 3.77
N LEU A 204 -9.54 7.98 3.53
CA LEU A 204 -8.79 7.75 2.31
C LEU A 204 -8.38 6.26 2.17
N ALA A 205 -7.95 5.64 3.26
CA ALA A 205 -7.61 4.22 3.28
C ALA A 205 -8.81 3.33 2.93
N GLN A 206 -10.02 3.66 3.39
CA GLN A 206 -11.24 2.95 3.00
C GLN A 206 -11.54 3.08 1.50
N LYS A 207 -11.37 4.28 0.91
CA LYS A 207 -11.54 4.48 -0.53
C LYS A 207 -10.49 3.68 -1.33
N ALA A 208 -9.25 3.71 -0.92
CA ALA A 208 -8.17 2.96 -1.55
C ALA A 208 -8.43 1.43 -1.46
N TYR A 209 -8.81 0.94 -0.28
CA TYR A 209 -9.15 -0.47 -0.07
C TYR A 209 -10.31 -0.95 -0.96
N ALA A 210 -11.31 -0.11 -1.20
CA ALA A 210 -12.45 -0.45 -2.05
C ALA A 210 -12.05 -0.64 -3.53
N LYS A 211 -10.91 -0.13 -3.98
CA LYS A 211 -10.39 -0.32 -5.34
C LYS A 211 -9.66 -1.64 -5.54
N ILE A 212 -9.22 -2.28 -4.48
CA ILE A 212 -8.57 -3.59 -4.57
C ILE A 212 -9.67 -4.65 -4.73
N PRO A 213 -9.65 -5.48 -5.78
CA PRO A 213 -10.69 -6.45 -6.10
C PRO A 213 -10.85 -7.56 -5.07
#